data_e43182ccf611b2f05d7a3c2c77f64be0
#
_entry.id   e43182ccf611b2f05d7a3c2c77f64be0
#
_cell.length_a   1.000
_cell.length_b   1.000
_cell.length_c   1.000
_cell.angle_alpha   90.00
_cell.angle_beta   90.00
_cell.angle_gamma   90.00
#
_symmetry.space_group_name_H-M   'P 1'
#
loop_
_entity.id
_entity.type
_entity.pdbx_description
1 polymer ?
#
loop_
_entity_poly.entity_id
_entity_poly.type
_entity_poly.pdbx_seq_one_letter_code
_entity_poly.pdbx_strand_id
1 'polypeptide(L)'
;MSDNAIDVSFVMTVYNKEYYLPSVLKALLNQTGLKNPEYIFVDDLSSDRSVEIIREMTQGIPNVKIIANKENRGISVRINQGIAKAEGEYTRMLDSDDIFPLDSTEKMLELARKHKADMVYGCFTKTGKEPQELEQEYLKPFKYKYNSNALQMVLTGRFTRMGQLIRTSVLQKAKGADERVFIQDESIPLRSAIHALGAIKMDVDIVLVPKELGNFSGNKIQLDNDRFLAYCYTILDNPQLPIWARRLMYKRAVSAYWKFYKKTHKAPCFSKIFIIYLRNKIMPQVPDLPFLKKMRDEFLALDNVRRIKPAA
;
A
#
# COMPACT_ATOMS: atom_id res chain seq x y z
N MET A 1 4.73 -12.70 27.20
CA MET A 1 5.46 -12.57 25.92
C MET A 1 6.93 -12.56 26.28
N SER A 2 7.79 -13.28 25.57
CA SER A 2 9.24 -13.27 25.83
C SER A 2 9.76 -11.85 25.65
N ASP A 3 10.67 -11.39 26.51
CA ASP A 3 11.28 -10.04 26.48
C ASP A 3 12.00 -9.72 25.15
N ASN A 4 12.19 -10.71 24.29
CA ASN A 4 12.84 -10.62 22.96
C ASN A 4 11.88 -10.59 21.76
N ALA A 5 10.56 -10.52 21.96
CA ALA A 5 9.63 -10.51 20.85
C ALA A 5 9.73 -9.20 20.04
N ILE A 6 9.75 -9.31 18.72
CA ILE A 6 9.78 -8.15 17.81
C ILE A 6 8.39 -7.52 17.77
N ASP A 7 8.31 -6.23 18.11
CA ASP A 7 7.06 -5.48 18.14
C ASP A 7 6.52 -5.21 16.74
N VAL A 8 7.41 -4.73 15.88
CA VAL A 8 7.07 -4.30 14.50
C VAL A 8 8.22 -4.59 13.56
N SER A 9 7.89 -5.10 12.37
CA SER A 9 8.80 -5.16 11.24
C SER A 9 8.51 -3.98 10.31
N PHE A 10 9.47 -3.12 10.11
CA PHE A 10 9.45 -2.11 9.08
C PHE A 10 9.93 -2.73 7.77
N VAL A 11 9.09 -2.75 6.76
CA VAL A 11 9.45 -3.24 5.42
C VAL A 11 9.48 -2.07 4.46
N MET A 12 10.66 -1.78 3.92
CA MET A 12 10.90 -0.67 3.00
C MET A 12 11.45 -1.20 1.67
N THR A 13 10.78 -0.90 0.57
CA THR A 13 11.28 -1.17 -0.78
C THR A 13 12.07 0.02 -1.29
N VAL A 14 13.19 -0.23 -1.95
CA VAL A 14 14.12 0.81 -2.41
C VAL A 14 14.46 0.62 -3.87
N TYR A 15 14.42 1.72 -4.64
CA TYR A 15 14.93 1.78 -6.01
C TYR A 15 15.33 3.21 -6.37
N ASN A 16 16.63 3.49 -6.43
CA ASN A 16 17.21 4.79 -6.76
C ASN A 16 16.63 5.93 -5.89
N LYS A 17 16.94 5.89 -4.58
CA LYS A 17 16.40 6.81 -3.57
C LYS A 17 17.49 7.48 -2.72
N GLU A 18 18.75 7.56 -3.21
CA GLU A 18 19.86 8.17 -2.47
C GLU A 18 19.57 9.56 -1.94
N TYR A 19 18.76 10.35 -2.68
CA TYR A 19 18.38 11.71 -2.29
C TYR A 19 17.47 11.75 -1.06
N TYR A 20 16.54 10.81 -0.93
CA TYR A 20 15.53 10.78 0.14
C TYR A 20 16.01 10.02 1.37
N LEU A 21 16.77 8.95 1.16
CA LEU A 21 17.11 7.98 2.20
C LEU A 21 17.73 8.58 3.46
N PRO A 22 18.63 9.58 3.43
CA PRO A 22 19.17 10.14 4.67
C PRO A 22 18.11 10.68 5.60
N SER A 23 17.12 11.43 5.08
CA SER A 23 16.02 11.99 5.87
C SER A 23 15.00 10.93 6.27
N VAL A 24 14.67 10.00 5.37
CA VAL A 24 13.75 8.89 5.63
C VAL A 24 14.29 7.96 6.71
N LEU A 25 15.54 7.53 6.61
CA LEU A 25 16.18 6.67 7.61
C LEU A 25 16.31 7.36 8.96
N LYS A 26 16.65 8.67 8.98
CA LYS A 26 16.65 9.45 10.22
C LYS A 26 15.27 9.42 10.89
N ALA A 27 14.18 9.61 10.14
CA ALA A 27 12.82 9.56 10.67
C ALA A 27 12.42 8.15 11.13
N LEU A 28 12.84 7.11 10.40
CA LEU A 28 12.54 5.72 10.73
C LEU A 28 13.28 5.25 11.98
N LEU A 29 14.58 5.51 12.06
CA LEU A 29 15.43 5.02 13.16
C LEU A 29 15.20 5.76 14.47
N ASN A 30 14.60 6.96 14.44
CA ASN A 30 14.21 7.75 15.60
C ASN A 30 12.76 7.54 16.04
N GLN A 31 12.05 6.54 15.49
CA GLN A 31 10.70 6.22 15.97
C GLN A 31 10.71 5.89 17.47
N THR A 32 9.80 6.51 18.24
CA THR A 32 9.73 6.36 19.70
C THR A 32 8.79 5.23 20.13
N GLY A 33 8.88 4.82 21.40
CA GLY A 33 7.95 3.88 22.05
C GLY A 33 8.02 2.44 21.56
N LEU A 34 9.01 2.09 20.74
CA LEU A 34 9.23 0.73 20.23
C LEU A 34 10.26 0.01 21.11
N LYS A 35 9.97 -1.24 21.47
CA LYS A 35 10.87 -2.03 22.35
C LYS A 35 11.92 -2.80 21.56
N ASN A 36 11.50 -3.45 20.47
CA ASN A 36 12.37 -4.31 19.67
C ASN A 36 11.95 -4.26 18.18
N PRO A 37 12.21 -3.15 17.47
CA PRO A 37 11.86 -3.04 16.06
C PRO A 37 12.79 -3.85 15.16
N GLU A 38 12.28 -4.35 14.06
CA GLU A 38 13.00 -4.98 12.96
C GLU A 38 12.94 -4.10 11.73
N TYR A 39 14.04 -4.00 10.98
CA TYR A 39 14.15 -3.20 9.78
C TYR A 39 14.54 -4.08 8.58
N ILE A 40 13.69 -4.12 7.57
CA ILE A 40 13.88 -4.94 6.36
C ILE A 40 13.89 -4.03 5.15
N PHE A 41 15.06 -3.85 4.57
CA PHE A 41 15.26 -3.07 3.35
C PHE A 41 15.38 -4.01 2.16
N VAL A 42 14.55 -3.79 1.13
CA VAL A 42 14.54 -4.63 -0.07
C VAL A 42 14.83 -3.76 -1.28
N ASP A 43 16.06 -3.83 -1.76
CA ASP A 43 16.52 -3.09 -2.93
C ASP A 43 16.14 -3.81 -4.22
N ASP A 44 15.59 -3.07 -5.18
CA ASP A 44 15.17 -3.56 -6.50
C ASP A 44 16.19 -3.23 -7.60
N LEU A 45 17.48 -3.50 -7.33
CA LEU A 45 18.61 -3.20 -8.22
C LEU A 45 18.82 -1.68 -8.40
N SER A 46 19.05 -0.96 -7.32
CA SER A 46 19.47 0.45 -7.40
C SER A 46 20.84 0.59 -8.02
N SER A 47 21.01 1.62 -8.86
CA SER A 47 22.25 1.98 -9.53
C SER A 47 22.96 3.19 -8.87
N ASP A 48 22.28 3.84 -7.90
CA ASP A 48 22.80 4.94 -7.11
C ASP A 48 23.35 4.45 -5.75
N ARG A 49 23.66 5.37 -4.84
CA ARG A 49 24.20 5.04 -3.51
C ARG A 49 23.16 4.54 -2.48
N SER A 50 21.94 4.22 -2.91
CA SER A 50 20.85 3.82 -1.98
C SER A 50 21.25 2.71 -1.02
N VAL A 51 21.82 1.61 -1.51
CA VAL A 51 22.22 0.46 -0.67
C VAL A 51 23.38 0.81 0.26
N GLU A 52 24.32 1.62 -0.19
CA GLU A 52 25.46 2.09 0.60
C GLU A 52 24.99 2.96 1.77
N ILE A 53 24.12 3.94 1.51
CA ILE A 53 23.51 4.82 2.54
C ILE A 53 22.77 3.99 3.60
N ILE A 54 21.99 2.99 3.20
CA ILE A 54 21.28 2.13 4.15
C ILE A 54 22.30 1.41 5.05
N ARG A 55 23.36 0.82 4.49
CA ARG A 55 24.39 0.11 5.26
C ARG A 55 25.08 1.04 6.25
N GLU A 56 25.49 2.23 5.81
CA GLU A 56 26.15 3.22 6.64
C GLU A 56 25.27 3.66 7.82
N MET A 57 24.02 4.03 7.53
CA MET A 57 23.12 4.57 8.55
C MET A 57 22.54 3.52 9.50
N THR A 58 22.56 2.25 9.13
CA THR A 58 22.07 1.15 9.98
C THR A 58 23.20 0.36 10.66
N GLN A 59 24.45 0.79 10.52
CA GLN A 59 25.59 0.13 11.16
C GLN A 59 25.42 0.10 12.69
N GLY A 60 25.49 -1.10 13.28
CA GLY A 60 25.35 -1.29 14.72
C GLY A 60 23.89 -1.31 15.23
N ILE A 61 22.91 -1.11 14.38
CA ILE A 61 21.50 -1.22 14.75
C ILE A 61 21.08 -2.70 14.72
N PRO A 62 20.42 -3.20 15.79
CA PRO A 62 19.97 -4.59 15.83
C PRO A 62 18.82 -4.85 14.85
N ASN A 63 18.62 -6.12 14.51
CA ASN A 63 17.50 -6.62 13.69
C ASN A 63 17.37 -5.94 12.32
N VAL A 64 18.48 -5.64 11.67
CA VAL A 64 18.50 -5.08 10.31
C VAL A 64 18.73 -6.19 9.28
N LYS A 65 17.86 -6.26 8.28
CA LYS A 65 17.98 -7.16 7.13
C LYS A 65 18.03 -6.31 5.84
N ILE A 66 19.11 -6.44 5.06
CA ILE A 66 19.29 -5.74 3.78
C ILE A 66 19.33 -6.78 2.67
N ILE A 67 18.36 -6.73 1.76
CA ILE A 67 18.22 -7.64 0.63
C ILE A 67 18.49 -6.86 -0.65
N ALA A 68 19.72 -6.91 -1.15
CA ALA A 68 20.11 -6.31 -2.42
C ALA A 68 19.90 -7.32 -3.56
N ASN A 69 18.93 -7.06 -4.42
CA ASN A 69 18.58 -7.95 -5.52
C ASN A 69 19.44 -7.67 -6.76
N LYS A 70 19.59 -8.69 -7.61
CA LYS A 70 20.37 -8.65 -8.84
C LYS A 70 19.55 -8.39 -10.10
N GLU A 71 18.24 -8.18 -9.95
CA GLU A 71 17.32 -7.90 -11.03
C GLU A 71 16.23 -6.92 -10.55
N ASN A 72 15.77 -6.04 -11.43
CA ASN A 72 14.63 -5.16 -11.15
C ASN A 72 13.33 -5.87 -11.54
N ARG A 73 12.49 -6.18 -10.54
CA ARG A 73 11.21 -6.87 -10.73
C ARG A 73 10.00 -6.05 -10.33
N GLY A 74 10.21 -4.90 -9.72
CA GLY A 74 9.14 -3.99 -9.33
C GLY A 74 8.65 -4.16 -7.89
N ILE A 75 7.99 -3.11 -7.42
CA ILE A 75 7.66 -2.88 -6.01
C ILE A 75 6.81 -3.99 -5.38
N SER A 76 5.82 -4.55 -6.11
CA SER A 76 4.95 -5.61 -5.56
C SER A 76 5.71 -6.89 -5.25
N VAL A 77 6.72 -7.25 -6.04
CA VAL A 77 7.58 -8.41 -5.76
C VAL A 77 8.47 -8.13 -4.56
N ARG A 78 9.05 -6.92 -4.47
CA ARG A 78 9.99 -6.57 -3.39
C ARG A 78 9.30 -6.42 -2.05
N ILE A 79 8.11 -5.83 -2.01
CA ILE A 79 7.36 -5.77 -0.76
C ILE A 79 6.97 -7.16 -0.25
N ASN A 80 6.61 -8.09 -1.15
CA ASN A 80 6.32 -9.47 -0.78
C ASN A 80 7.55 -10.20 -0.23
N GLN A 81 8.73 -9.95 -0.84
CA GLN A 81 10.00 -10.49 -0.35
C GLN A 81 10.30 -10.01 1.08
N GLY A 82 10.04 -8.72 1.38
CA GLY A 82 10.17 -8.16 2.72
C GLY A 82 9.16 -8.73 3.71
N ILE A 83 7.88 -8.79 3.33
CA ILE A 83 6.80 -9.36 4.16
C ILE A 83 7.09 -10.83 4.54
N ALA A 84 7.67 -11.61 3.62
CA ALA A 84 8.03 -13.00 3.90
C ALA A 84 9.17 -13.14 4.93
N LYS A 85 9.96 -12.08 5.16
CA LYS A 85 11.05 -12.04 6.13
C LYS A 85 10.69 -11.35 7.45
N ALA A 86 9.49 -10.77 7.54
CA ALA A 86 9.00 -10.06 8.70
C ALA A 86 8.63 -11.04 9.84
N GLU A 87 9.15 -10.78 11.04
CA GLU A 87 8.97 -11.60 12.24
C GLU A 87 8.24 -10.84 13.36
N GLY A 88 8.00 -9.52 13.19
CA GLY A 88 7.30 -8.69 14.14
C GLY A 88 5.81 -9.04 14.31
N GLU A 89 5.22 -8.69 15.43
CA GLU A 89 3.77 -8.85 15.66
C GLU A 89 2.96 -8.16 14.57
N TYR A 90 3.38 -6.95 14.20
CA TYR A 90 2.83 -6.18 13.09
C TYR A 90 3.93 -5.84 12.09
N THR A 91 3.53 -5.62 10.84
CA THR A 91 4.40 -5.10 9.77
C THR A 91 3.90 -3.73 9.36
N ARG A 92 4.81 -2.75 9.35
CA ARG A 92 4.57 -1.42 8.77
C ARG A 92 5.31 -1.32 7.44
N MET A 93 4.57 -1.15 6.37
CA MET A 93 5.14 -0.99 5.02
C MET A 93 5.38 0.50 4.77
N LEU A 94 6.58 0.82 4.30
CA LEU A 94 7.07 2.18 4.14
C LEU A 94 7.61 2.41 2.73
N ASP A 95 7.31 3.57 2.17
CA ASP A 95 7.96 4.05 0.95
C ASP A 95 9.28 4.74 1.30
N SER A 96 10.29 4.56 0.47
CA SER A 96 11.66 5.04 0.71
C SER A 96 11.87 6.53 0.39
N ASP A 97 10.79 7.26 0.17
CA ASP A 97 10.73 8.72 -0.06
C ASP A 97 9.74 9.45 0.87
N ASP A 98 9.21 8.76 1.89
CA ASP A 98 8.25 9.31 2.84
C ASP A 98 8.88 9.57 4.22
N ILE A 99 8.42 10.61 4.91
CA ILE A 99 8.82 10.94 6.28
C ILE A 99 7.69 10.59 7.25
N PHE A 100 8.07 10.12 8.44
CA PHE A 100 7.10 9.61 9.43
C PHE A 100 7.20 10.41 10.73
N PRO A 101 6.08 10.85 11.34
CA PRO A 101 6.08 11.42 12.68
C PRO A 101 6.68 10.46 13.71
N LEU A 102 7.40 10.99 14.70
CA LEU A 102 8.26 10.24 15.64
C LEU A 102 7.52 9.13 16.41
N ASP A 103 6.28 9.37 16.81
CA ASP A 103 5.47 8.43 17.59
C ASP A 103 4.39 7.72 16.76
N SER A 104 4.42 7.89 15.44
CA SER A 104 3.33 7.39 14.59
C SER A 104 3.16 5.88 14.69
N THR A 105 4.27 5.11 14.73
CA THR A 105 4.21 3.64 14.86
C THR A 105 3.74 3.21 16.24
N GLU A 106 4.24 3.86 17.29
CA GLU A 106 3.81 3.60 18.67
C GLU A 106 2.30 3.76 18.81
N LYS A 107 1.74 4.87 18.34
CA LYS A 107 0.30 5.15 18.41
C LYS A 107 -0.54 4.17 17.58
N MET A 108 -0.03 3.75 16.43
CA MET A 108 -0.69 2.71 15.63
C MET A 108 -0.70 1.36 16.36
N LEU A 109 0.42 0.96 16.98
CA LEU A 109 0.54 -0.29 17.76
C LEU A 109 -0.36 -0.26 19.00
N GLU A 110 -0.37 0.85 19.77
CA GLU A 110 -1.25 1.04 20.93
C GLU A 110 -2.72 0.81 20.56
N LEU A 111 -3.18 1.45 19.46
CA LEU A 111 -4.56 1.31 19.00
C LEU A 111 -4.86 -0.10 18.49
N ALA A 112 -3.95 -0.69 17.71
CA ALA A 112 -4.08 -2.04 17.21
C ALA A 112 -4.25 -3.06 18.34
N ARG A 113 -3.40 -3.00 19.37
CA ARG A 113 -3.43 -3.86 20.53
C ARG A 113 -4.67 -3.64 21.39
N LYS A 114 -5.02 -2.37 21.67
CA LYS A 114 -6.21 -1.97 22.46
C LYS A 114 -7.50 -2.55 21.86
N HIS A 115 -7.66 -2.48 20.56
CA HIS A 115 -8.88 -2.91 19.85
C HIS A 115 -8.78 -4.32 19.27
N LYS A 116 -7.64 -5.00 19.44
CA LYS A 116 -7.34 -6.27 18.76
C LYS A 116 -7.56 -6.17 17.24
N ALA A 117 -7.22 -5.01 16.67
CA ALA A 117 -7.37 -4.74 15.26
C ALA A 117 -6.16 -5.25 14.49
N ASP A 118 -6.40 -5.79 13.30
CA ASP A 118 -5.32 -6.30 12.45
C ASP A 118 -4.77 -5.28 11.48
N MET A 119 -5.49 -4.16 11.26
CA MET A 119 -5.11 -3.14 10.27
C MET A 119 -5.29 -1.74 10.87
N VAL A 120 -4.28 -0.87 10.71
CA VAL A 120 -4.34 0.54 11.12
C VAL A 120 -3.88 1.42 9.97
N TYR A 121 -4.64 2.47 9.71
CA TYR A 121 -4.38 3.47 8.68
C TYR A 121 -4.42 4.87 9.27
N GLY A 122 -3.80 5.81 8.56
CA GLY A 122 -3.93 7.23 8.86
C GLY A 122 -4.22 8.06 7.62
N CYS A 123 -3.79 9.31 7.66
CA CYS A 123 -3.79 10.23 6.53
C CYS A 123 -2.35 10.50 6.07
N PHE A 124 -2.20 11.27 5.01
CA PHE A 124 -0.92 11.79 4.54
C PHE A 124 -1.08 13.21 4.01
N THR A 125 0.00 13.97 4.08
CA THR A 125 0.05 15.32 3.49
C THR A 125 1.24 15.42 2.54
N LYS A 126 1.00 15.96 1.32
CA LYS A 126 2.07 16.39 0.40
C LYS A 126 2.54 17.76 0.85
N THR A 127 3.79 17.85 1.30
CA THR A 127 4.31 19.05 1.94
C THR A 127 4.86 20.07 0.94
N GLY A 128 5.30 19.62 -0.23
CA GLY A 128 6.04 20.45 -1.20
C GLY A 128 7.43 20.89 -0.73
N LYS A 129 7.85 20.48 0.48
CA LYS A 129 9.17 20.74 1.05
C LYS A 129 10.19 19.69 0.61
N GLU A 130 11.47 20.06 0.57
CA GLU A 130 12.55 19.10 0.39
C GLU A 130 12.63 18.16 1.61
N PRO A 131 13.11 16.90 1.46
CA PRO A 131 13.18 15.94 2.56
C PRO A 131 13.94 16.45 3.79
N GLN A 132 15.01 17.24 3.56
CA GLN A 132 15.88 17.79 4.61
C GLN A 132 15.20 18.93 5.40
N GLU A 133 14.18 19.57 4.83
CA GLU A 133 13.42 20.68 5.46
C GLU A 133 12.27 20.14 6.35
N LEU A 134 12.01 18.83 6.33
CA LEU A 134 10.97 18.22 7.12
C LEU A 134 11.52 17.88 8.51
N GLU A 135 11.08 18.66 9.49
CA GLU A 135 11.36 18.36 10.89
C GLU A 135 10.61 17.11 11.35
N GLN A 136 11.25 16.38 12.27
CA GLN A 136 10.63 15.22 12.89
C GLN A 136 9.72 15.70 14.02
N GLU A 137 8.42 15.68 13.78
CA GLU A 137 7.41 16.08 14.74
C GLU A 137 6.69 14.86 15.33
N TYR A 138 6.10 15.04 16.51
CA TYR A 138 5.14 14.09 17.07
C TYR A 138 3.78 14.26 16.40
N LEU A 139 2.94 13.22 16.49
CA LEU A 139 1.56 13.31 16.01
C LEU A 139 0.79 14.40 16.76
N LYS A 140 0.04 15.20 16.02
CA LYS A 140 -0.96 16.11 16.61
C LYS A 140 -2.07 15.30 17.28
N PRO A 141 -2.82 15.87 18.23
CA PRO A 141 -4.01 15.22 18.80
C PRO A 141 -4.97 14.76 17.69
N PHE A 142 -5.45 13.53 17.77
CA PHE A 142 -6.26 12.94 16.71
C PHE A 142 -7.45 12.16 17.26
N LYS A 143 -8.45 11.95 16.38
CA LYS A 143 -9.54 11.01 16.57
C LYS A 143 -9.30 9.77 15.73
N TYR A 144 -9.99 8.68 16.06
CA TYR A 144 -9.93 7.46 15.26
C TYR A 144 -11.30 6.79 15.20
N LYS A 145 -11.46 5.92 14.20
CA LYS A 145 -12.64 5.06 14.05
C LYS A 145 -12.19 3.62 13.98
N TYR A 146 -12.84 2.77 14.77
CA TYR A 146 -12.67 1.32 14.72
C TYR A 146 -13.87 0.68 14.01
N ASN A 147 -13.62 -0.35 13.21
CA ASN A 147 -14.64 -1.21 12.63
C ASN A 147 -14.17 -2.67 12.77
N SER A 148 -15.02 -3.50 13.37
CA SER A 148 -14.75 -4.95 13.51
C SER A 148 -14.81 -5.70 12.18
N ASN A 149 -15.25 -5.06 11.10
CA ASN A 149 -15.20 -5.59 9.73
C ASN A 149 -14.18 -4.80 8.90
N ALA A 150 -12.95 -5.30 8.83
CA ALA A 150 -11.87 -4.67 8.09
C ALA A 150 -12.21 -4.49 6.60
N LEU A 151 -12.82 -5.48 5.97
CA LEU A 151 -13.20 -5.41 4.56
C LEU A 151 -14.22 -4.29 4.30
N GLN A 152 -15.19 -4.10 5.21
CA GLN A 152 -16.12 -2.99 5.11
C GLN A 152 -15.39 -1.65 5.22
N MET A 153 -14.48 -1.49 6.18
CA MET A 153 -13.71 -0.25 6.33
C MET A 153 -12.89 0.04 5.07
N VAL A 154 -12.17 -0.94 4.52
CA VAL A 154 -11.37 -0.77 3.31
C VAL A 154 -12.22 -0.41 2.10
N LEU A 155 -13.39 -1.02 1.95
CA LEU A 155 -14.27 -0.77 0.81
C LEU A 155 -15.11 0.51 0.93
N THR A 156 -15.35 1.05 2.12
CA THR A 156 -16.19 2.25 2.30
C THR A 156 -15.41 3.46 2.78
N GLY A 157 -14.27 3.25 3.42
CA GLY A 157 -13.44 4.31 3.99
C GLY A 157 -12.67 5.12 2.95
N ARG A 158 -12.32 6.35 3.34
CA ARG A 158 -11.29 7.16 2.70
C ARG A 158 -10.08 7.20 3.64
N PHE A 159 -8.98 6.60 3.25
CA PHE A 159 -7.74 6.55 4.03
C PHE A 159 -6.55 6.49 3.08
N THR A 160 -5.36 6.82 3.58
CA THR A 160 -4.13 6.56 2.84
C THR A 160 -3.82 5.06 2.86
N ARG A 161 -3.20 4.59 1.82
CA ARG A 161 -2.66 3.24 1.72
C ARG A 161 -1.18 3.20 2.04
N MET A 162 -0.58 4.37 2.22
CA MET A 162 0.84 4.57 2.56
C MET A 162 1.05 4.41 4.07
N GLY A 163 2.17 3.85 4.47
CA GLY A 163 2.57 3.74 5.87
C GLY A 163 1.62 2.95 6.78
N GLN A 164 0.79 2.07 6.19
CA GLN A 164 -0.17 1.26 6.93
C GLN A 164 0.53 0.22 7.83
N LEU A 165 -0.08 -0.05 8.99
CA LEU A 165 0.34 -1.10 9.91
C LEU A 165 -0.64 -2.26 9.82
N ILE A 166 -0.14 -3.47 9.54
CA ILE A 166 -0.98 -4.67 9.41
C ILE A 166 -0.34 -5.80 10.21
N ARG A 167 -1.16 -6.60 10.90
CA ARG A 167 -0.68 -7.80 11.60
C ARG A 167 0.08 -8.71 10.63
N THR A 168 1.30 -9.07 10.98
CA THR A 168 2.20 -9.83 10.10
C THR A 168 1.58 -11.14 9.61
N SER A 169 0.94 -11.89 10.50
CA SER A 169 0.27 -13.14 10.12
C SER A 169 -0.89 -12.93 9.12
N VAL A 170 -1.57 -11.79 9.17
CA VAL A 170 -2.62 -11.43 8.20
C VAL A 170 -2.01 -11.12 6.83
N LEU A 171 -0.92 -10.35 6.78
CA LEU A 171 -0.18 -10.07 5.54
C LEU A 171 0.35 -11.34 4.88
N GLN A 172 0.96 -12.22 5.67
CA GLN A 172 1.52 -13.49 5.19
C GLN A 172 0.41 -14.42 4.68
N LYS A 173 -0.71 -14.52 5.40
CA LYS A 173 -1.89 -15.29 4.97
C LYS A 173 -2.49 -14.73 3.68
N ALA A 174 -2.53 -13.41 3.53
CA ALA A 174 -2.97 -12.73 2.31
C ALA A 174 -1.97 -12.86 1.16
N LYS A 175 -0.75 -13.35 1.41
CA LYS A 175 0.37 -13.39 0.45
C LYS A 175 0.76 -11.99 -0.06
N GLY A 176 0.66 -10.97 0.81
CA GLY A 176 1.05 -9.60 0.51
C GLY A 176 0.35 -8.96 -0.69
N ALA A 177 1.13 -8.29 -1.54
CA ALA A 177 0.68 -7.68 -2.78
C ALA A 177 0.33 -8.72 -3.86
N ASP A 178 -0.59 -8.37 -4.74
CA ASP A 178 -0.84 -9.14 -5.96
C ASP A 178 0.23 -8.77 -7.02
N GLU A 179 1.11 -9.70 -7.34
CA GLU A 179 2.20 -9.47 -8.30
C GLU A 179 1.72 -9.28 -9.74
N ARG A 180 0.43 -9.47 -10.02
CA ARG A 180 -0.20 -9.08 -11.29
C ARG A 180 -0.53 -7.59 -11.37
N VAL A 181 -0.36 -6.86 -10.25
CA VAL A 181 -0.64 -5.43 -10.08
C VAL A 181 0.66 -4.72 -9.71
N PHE A 182 1.07 -3.71 -10.47
CA PHE A 182 2.35 -3.04 -10.26
C PHE A 182 2.38 -2.22 -8.97
N ILE A 183 1.33 -1.43 -8.70
CA ILE A 183 1.22 -0.59 -7.49
C ILE A 183 0.68 -1.45 -6.33
N GLN A 184 1.56 -1.81 -5.39
CA GLN A 184 1.24 -2.67 -4.23
C GLN A 184 0.09 -2.12 -3.38
N ASP A 185 0.00 -0.81 -3.23
CA ASP A 185 -1.01 -0.11 -2.43
C ASP A 185 -2.45 -0.33 -2.90
N GLU A 186 -2.66 -0.70 -4.15
CA GLU A 186 -4.00 -0.99 -4.67
C GLU A 186 -4.47 -2.39 -4.27
N SER A 187 -3.56 -3.35 -4.07
CA SER A 187 -3.89 -4.75 -3.81
C SER A 187 -3.76 -5.19 -2.34
N ILE A 188 -2.70 -4.75 -1.62
CA ILE A 188 -2.44 -5.16 -0.23
C ILE A 188 -3.62 -4.93 0.70
N PRO A 189 -4.25 -3.71 0.74
CA PRO A 189 -5.37 -3.47 1.65
C PRO A 189 -6.56 -4.39 1.41
N LEU A 190 -6.87 -4.68 0.14
CA LEU A 190 -7.99 -5.54 -0.24
C LEU A 190 -7.73 -6.99 0.19
N ARG A 191 -6.55 -7.51 -0.14
CA ARG A 191 -6.15 -8.89 0.16
C ARG A 191 -6.05 -9.12 1.66
N SER A 192 -5.44 -8.19 2.40
CA SER A 192 -5.31 -8.27 3.85
C SER A 192 -6.66 -8.19 4.55
N ALA A 193 -7.56 -7.29 4.11
CA ALA A 193 -8.86 -7.09 4.72
C ALA A 193 -9.80 -8.32 4.63
N ILE A 194 -9.55 -9.22 3.67
CA ILE A 194 -10.28 -10.50 3.57
C ILE A 194 -9.97 -11.42 4.76
N HIS A 195 -8.79 -11.29 5.34
CA HIS A 195 -8.30 -12.15 6.43
C HIS A 195 -8.26 -11.44 7.78
N ALA A 196 -8.44 -10.11 7.81
CA ALA A 196 -8.37 -9.29 9.01
C ALA A 196 -9.69 -9.27 9.77
N LEU A 197 -9.62 -9.28 11.11
CA LEU A 197 -10.78 -9.19 11.98
C LEU A 197 -11.31 -7.76 12.06
N GLY A 198 -10.43 -6.76 12.25
CA GLY A 198 -10.82 -5.37 12.41
C GLY A 198 -9.79 -4.39 11.84
N ALA A 199 -10.27 -3.17 11.61
CA ALA A 199 -9.43 -2.09 11.12
C ALA A 199 -9.71 -0.77 11.86
N ILE A 200 -8.67 0.07 11.95
CA ILE A 200 -8.71 1.39 12.56
C ILE A 200 -8.30 2.42 11.51
N LYS A 201 -9.03 3.53 11.48
CA LYS A 201 -8.63 4.73 10.76
C LYS A 201 -8.36 5.85 11.76
N MET A 202 -7.13 6.36 11.76
CA MET A 202 -6.73 7.59 12.44
C MET A 202 -6.99 8.79 11.51
N ASP A 203 -7.44 9.92 12.05
CA ASP A 203 -7.67 11.17 11.30
C ASP A 203 -6.49 12.15 11.43
N VAL A 204 -5.29 11.62 11.38
CA VAL A 204 -4.02 12.35 11.48
C VAL A 204 -3.05 11.86 10.40
N ASP A 205 -2.16 12.73 9.98
CA ASP A 205 -1.12 12.39 9.01
C ASP A 205 -0.05 11.51 9.69
N ILE A 206 0.04 10.27 9.24
CA ILE A 206 1.06 9.31 9.65
C ILE A 206 2.21 9.23 8.65
N VAL A 207 2.08 9.96 7.54
CA VAL A 207 3.05 10.08 6.45
C VAL A 207 3.07 11.52 5.97
N LEU A 208 4.27 12.08 5.86
CA LEU A 208 4.56 13.36 5.21
C LEU A 208 5.31 13.06 3.91
N VAL A 209 4.70 13.42 2.78
CA VAL A 209 5.29 13.22 1.46
C VAL A 209 6.08 14.46 1.08
N PRO A 210 7.42 14.37 0.97
CA PRO A 210 8.27 15.47 0.51
C PRO A 210 7.96 15.86 -0.94
N LYS A 211 8.63 16.87 -1.42
CA LYS A 211 8.62 17.24 -2.82
C LYS A 211 9.15 16.09 -3.68
N GLU A 212 8.34 15.67 -4.63
CA GLU A 212 8.70 14.57 -5.54
C GLU A 212 9.67 15.06 -6.63
N LEU A 213 10.83 14.42 -6.73
CA LEU A 213 11.74 14.55 -7.87
C LEU A 213 11.36 13.49 -8.91
N GLY A 214 10.50 13.89 -9.86
CA GLY A 214 10.03 13.00 -10.94
C GLY A 214 8.62 12.45 -10.72
N ASN A 215 7.90 12.31 -11.84
CA ASN A 215 6.45 12.06 -11.86
C ASN A 215 6.07 10.57 -11.82
N PHE A 216 6.35 9.82 -10.75
CA PHE A 216 5.81 8.47 -10.63
C PHE A 216 4.32 8.47 -10.27
N SER A 217 3.89 9.35 -9.37
CA SER A 217 2.47 9.46 -8.96
C SER A 217 1.58 10.14 -10.00
N GLY A 218 2.15 10.73 -11.05
CA GLY A 218 1.44 11.47 -12.11
C GLY A 218 0.81 10.61 -13.21
N ASN A 219 1.16 9.33 -13.33
CA ASN A 219 0.62 8.47 -14.39
C ASN A 219 -0.79 7.97 -14.04
N LYS A 220 -1.80 8.77 -14.40
CA LYS A 220 -3.22 8.46 -14.16
C LYS A 220 -3.69 7.19 -14.86
N ILE A 221 -3.07 6.80 -15.98
CA ILE A 221 -3.41 5.56 -16.71
C ILE A 221 -2.92 4.36 -15.89
N GLN A 222 -1.69 4.41 -15.40
CA GLN A 222 -1.16 3.37 -14.50
C GLN A 222 -2.04 3.18 -13.28
N LEU A 223 -2.42 4.28 -12.62
CA LEU A 223 -3.26 4.21 -11.42
C LEU A 223 -4.66 3.64 -11.68
N ASP A 224 -5.32 4.05 -12.80
CA ASP A 224 -6.63 3.52 -13.19
C ASP A 224 -6.52 2.02 -13.57
N ASN A 225 -5.43 1.61 -14.26
CA ASN A 225 -5.12 0.22 -14.59
C ASN A 225 -4.97 -0.64 -13.33
N ASP A 226 -4.06 -0.26 -12.44
CA ASP A 226 -3.73 -1.08 -11.26
C ASP A 226 -4.90 -1.15 -10.28
N ARG A 227 -5.61 -0.04 -10.10
CA ARG A 227 -6.84 -0.02 -9.32
C ARG A 227 -7.91 -0.94 -9.88
N PHE A 228 -8.12 -0.93 -11.20
CA PHE A 228 -9.05 -1.84 -11.84
C PHE A 228 -8.63 -3.29 -11.63
N LEU A 229 -7.36 -3.61 -11.93
CA LEU A 229 -6.83 -4.99 -11.82
C LEU A 229 -6.91 -5.51 -10.39
N ALA A 230 -6.59 -4.69 -9.38
CA ALA A 230 -6.70 -5.08 -7.97
C ALA A 230 -8.13 -5.50 -7.60
N TYR A 231 -9.16 -4.73 -7.98
CA TYR A 231 -10.55 -5.13 -7.74
C TYR A 231 -10.97 -6.33 -8.58
N CYS A 232 -10.57 -6.35 -9.85
CA CYS A 232 -10.89 -7.43 -10.79
C CYS A 232 -10.38 -8.77 -10.28
N TYR A 233 -9.09 -8.87 -9.97
CA TYR A 233 -8.51 -10.12 -9.46
C TYR A 233 -9.07 -10.49 -8.09
N THR A 234 -9.30 -9.52 -7.19
CA THR A 234 -9.92 -9.82 -5.90
C THR A 234 -11.31 -10.44 -6.05
N ILE A 235 -12.13 -9.96 -7.00
CA ILE A 235 -13.46 -10.53 -7.29
C ILE A 235 -13.34 -11.94 -7.88
N LEU A 236 -12.44 -12.13 -8.84
CA LEU A 236 -12.29 -13.39 -9.57
C LEU A 236 -11.72 -14.50 -8.69
N ASP A 237 -10.74 -14.16 -7.86
CA ASP A 237 -10.02 -15.12 -7.01
C ASP A 237 -10.81 -15.47 -5.73
N ASN A 238 -11.82 -14.67 -5.36
CA ASN A 238 -12.57 -14.83 -4.12
C ASN A 238 -14.10 -14.86 -4.37
N PRO A 239 -14.63 -15.86 -5.09
CA PRO A 239 -16.06 -15.97 -5.38
C PRO A 239 -16.93 -16.14 -4.12
N GLN A 240 -16.34 -16.63 -3.01
CA GLN A 240 -16.99 -16.85 -1.72
C GLN A 240 -17.23 -15.57 -0.91
N LEU A 241 -16.66 -14.43 -1.30
CA LEU A 241 -16.86 -13.18 -0.58
C LEU A 241 -18.34 -12.76 -0.56
N PRO A 242 -18.79 -12.11 0.52
CA PRO A 242 -20.15 -11.61 0.63
C PRO A 242 -20.55 -10.76 -0.57
N ILE A 243 -21.78 -10.95 -1.04
CA ILE A 243 -22.26 -10.28 -2.28
C ILE A 243 -22.17 -8.76 -2.19
N TRP A 244 -22.37 -8.16 -0.99
CA TRP A 244 -22.24 -6.72 -0.80
C TRP A 244 -20.82 -6.22 -1.10
N ALA A 245 -19.81 -6.97 -0.67
CA ALA A 245 -18.39 -6.63 -0.91
C ALA A 245 -18.07 -6.73 -2.39
N ARG A 246 -18.47 -7.81 -3.04
CA ARG A 246 -18.28 -8.02 -4.48
C ARG A 246 -18.98 -6.94 -5.32
N ARG A 247 -20.17 -6.50 -4.93
CA ARG A 247 -20.88 -5.38 -5.57
C ARG A 247 -20.10 -4.07 -5.44
N LEU A 248 -19.57 -3.75 -4.26
CA LEU A 248 -18.80 -2.53 -4.05
C LEU A 248 -17.46 -2.54 -4.83
N MET A 249 -16.77 -3.68 -4.86
CA MET A 249 -15.56 -3.84 -5.66
C MET A 249 -15.85 -3.69 -7.16
N TYR A 250 -16.92 -4.31 -7.64
CA TYR A 250 -17.34 -4.21 -9.03
C TYR A 250 -17.70 -2.77 -9.42
N LYS A 251 -18.44 -2.04 -8.56
CA LYS A 251 -18.68 -0.60 -8.74
C LYS A 251 -17.39 0.19 -8.90
N ARG A 252 -16.36 -0.13 -8.12
CA ARG A 252 -15.05 0.55 -8.20
C ARG A 252 -14.27 0.16 -9.44
N ALA A 253 -14.28 -1.12 -9.82
CA ALA A 253 -13.67 -1.60 -11.06
C ALA A 253 -14.31 -0.92 -12.29
N VAL A 254 -15.64 -0.91 -12.39
CA VAL A 254 -16.36 -0.23 -13.47
C VAL A 254 -16.08 1.28 -13.48
N SER A 255 -15.93 1.90 -12.30
CA SER A 255 -15.60 3.33 -12.22
C SER A 255 -14.18 3.63 -12.73
N ALA A 256 -13.19 2.78 -12.41
CA ALA A 256 -11.83 2.91 -12.92
C ALA A 256 -11.80 2.71 -14.46
N TYR A 257 -12.47 1.65 -14.91
CA TYR A 257 -12.59 1.38 -16.35
C TYR A 257 -13.28 2.52 -17.12
N TRP A 258 -14.37 3.09 -16.60
CA TRP A 258 -15.03 4.25 -17.23
C TRP A 258 -14.10 5.47 -17.35
N LYS A 259 -13.33 5.78 -16.31
CA LYS A 259 -12.37 6.89 -16.34
C LYS A 259 -11.32 6.70 -17.42
N PHE A 260 -10.78 5.49 -17.53
CA PHE A 260 -9.86 5.10 -18.58
C PHE A 260 -10.52 5.19 -19.97
N TYR A 261 -11.64 4.50 -20.15
CA TYR A 261 -12.37 4.40 -21.43
C TYR A 261 -12.77 5.77 -21.99
N LYS A 262 -13.27 6.66 -21.12
CA LYS A 262 -13.63 8.03 -21.49
C LYS A 262 -12.44 8.79 -22.08
N LYS A 263 -11.25 8.61 -21.54
CA LYS A 263 -10.04 9.32 -21.99
C LYS A 263 -9.47 8.75 -23.28
N THR A 264 -9.43 7.41 -23.39
CA THR A 264 -8.77 6.73 -24.51
C THR A 264 -9.65 6.67 -25.77
N HIS A 265 -10.96 6.49 -25.60
CA HIS A 265 -11.91 6.33 -26.71
C HIS A 265 -12.74 7.59 -27.01
N LYS A 266 -12.47 8.73 -26.31
CA LYS A 266 -13.30 9.96 -26.43
C LYS A 266 -14.80 9.66 -26.38
N ALA A 267 -15.18 8.71 -25.53
CA ALA A 267 -16.51 8.11 -25.52
C ALA A 267 -17.62 9.11 -25.16
N PRO A 268 -18.75 9.14 -25.88
CA PRO A 268 -19.88 10.00 -25.57
C PRO A 268 -20.55 9.59 -24.27
N CYS A 269 -21.19 10.58 -23.60
CA CYS A 269 -21.87 10.40 -22.30
C CYS A 269 -23.06 9.42 -22.35
N PHE A 270 -23.46 8.91 -23.50
CA PHE A 270 -24.53 7.92 -23.67
C PHE A 270 -24.04 6.58 -24.19
N SER A 271 -22.73 6.31 -24.13
CA SER A 271 -22.19 5.02 -24.51
C SER A 271 -22.69 3.89 -23.60
N LYS A 272 -22.74 2.66 -24.11
CA LYS A 272 -23.11 1.47 -23.32
C LYS A 272 -22.29 1.38 -22.02
N ILE A 273 -21.00 1.72 -22.08
CA ILE A 273 -20.10 1.71 -20.92
C ILE A 273 -20.51 2.78 -19.91
N PHE A 274 -20.87 3.98 -20.37
CA PHE A 274 -21.38 5.03 -19.47
C PHE A 274 -22.66 4.60 -18.74
N ILE A 275 -23.58 3.95 -19.43
CA ILE A 275 -24.83 3.45 -18.85
C ILE A 275 -24.52 2.40 -17.75
N ILE A 276 -23.61 1.47 -18.02
CA ILE A 276 -23.16 0.46 -17.04
C ILE A 276 -22.53 1.16 -15.84
N TYR A 277 -21.65 2.14 -16.06
CA TYR A 277 -21.05 2.94 -15.00
C TYR A 277 -22.11 3.66 -14.15
N LEU A 278 -23.06 4.34 -14.79
CA LEU A 278 -24.09 5.09 -14.09
C LEU A 278 -24.99 4.18 -13.24
N ARG A 279 -25.43 3.05 -13.79
CA ARG A 279 -26.20 2.03 -13.04
C ARG A 279 -25.43 1.55 -11.79
N ASN A 280 -24.15 1.23 -11.94
CA ASN A 280 -23.29 0.80 -10.82
C ASN A 280 -23.04 1.94 -9.81
N LYS A 281 -23.00 3.20 -10.25
CA LYS A 281 -22.83 4.36 -9.36
C LYS A 281 -24.04 4.57 -8.47
N ILE A 282 -25.25 4.46 -9.02
CA ILE A 282 -26.52 4.62 -8.31
C ILE A 282 -26.75 3.41 -7.39
N MET A 283 -26.71 2.21 -7.95
CA MET A 283 -26.95 0.96 -7.22
C MET A 283 -25.88 -0.07 -7.61
N PRO A 284 -24.98 -0.44 -6.69
CA PRO A 284 -23.95 -1.43 -6.96
C PRO A 284 -24.53 -2.76 -7.44
N GLN A 285 -24.16 -3.16 -8.66
CA GLN A 285 -24.66 -4.37 -9.32
C GLN A 285 -23.88 -5.61 -8.91
N VAL A 286 -24.47 -6.78 -9.08
CA VAL A 286 -23.75 -8.06 -9.02
C VAL A 286 -22.69 -8.05 -10.13
N PRO A 287 -21.45 -8.53 -9.87
CA PRO A 287 -20.43 -8.59 -10.89
C PRO A 287 -20.83 -9.39 -12.12
N ASP A 288 -20.84 -8.75 -13.27
CA ASP A 288 -20.90 -9.41 -14.59
C ASP A 288 -19.49 -9.92 -14.91
N LEU A 289 -19.25 -11.21 -14.65
CA LEU A 289 -17.91 -11.80 -14.80
C LEU A 289 -17.39 -11.82 -16.24
N PRO A 290 -18.19 -12.15 -17.27
CA PRO A 290 -17.80 -12.01 -18.69
C PRO A 290 -17.36 -10.59 -19.02
N PHE A 291 -18.13 -9.58 -18.62
CA PHE A 291 -17.80 -8.18 -18.88
C PHE A 291 -16.57 -7.74 -18.08
N LEU A 292 -16.42 -8.19 -16.81
CA LEU A 292 -15.23 -7.90 -16.00
C LEU A 292 -13.95 -8.45 -16.63
N LYS A 293 -14.00 -9.68 -17.17
CA LYS A 293 -12.88 -10.30 -17.90
C LYS A 293 -12.54 -9.53 -19.19
N LYS A 294 -13.55 -9.13 -19.96
CA LYS A 294 -13.34 -8.29 -21.16
C LYS A 294 -12.63 -6.98 -20.81
N MET A 295 -13.09 -6.26 -19.79
CA MET A 295 -12.42 -5.03 -19.32
C MET A 295 -10.97 -5.29 -18.90
N ARG A 296 -10.71 -6.41 -18.22
CA ARG A 296 -9.35 -6.83 -17.82
C ARG A 296 -8.45 -7.01 -19.05
N ASP A 297 -8.93 -7.70 -20.06
CA ASP A 297 -8.14 -8.01 -21.25
C ASP A 297 -7.79 -6.73 -22.03
N GLU A 298 -8.68 -5.73 -22.04
CA GLU A 298 -8.38 -4.40 -22.59
C GLU A 298 -7.28 -3.67 -21.80
N PHE A 299 -7.30 -3.74 -20.46
CA PHE A 299 -6.22 -3.19 -19.65
C PHE A 299 -4.90 -3.94 -19.81
N LEU A 300 -4.95 -5.27 -19.94
CA LEU A 300 -3.75 -6.07 -20.17
C LEU A 300 -3.13 -5.85 -21.56
N ALA A 301 -3.87 -5.31 -22.52
CA ALA A 301 -3.37 -4.95 -23.85
C ALA A 301 -2.68 -3.58 -23.91
N LEU A 302 -2.63 -2.82 -22.81
CA LEU A 302 -1.98 -1.50 -22.80
C LEU A 302 -0.46 -1.61 -22.82
N ASP A 303 0.21 -0.91 -23.74
CA ASP A 303 1.68 -0.89 -23.85
C ASP A 303 2.34 0.17 -22.95
N ASN A 304 1.59 1.18 -22.52
CA ASN A 304 2.10 2.34 -21.78
C ASN A 304 1.93 2.25 -20.27
N VAL A 305 1.77 1.03 -19.72
CA VAL A 305 1.72 0.73 -18.29
C VAL A 305 2.89 -0.15 -17.87
N ARG A 306 3.40 0.10 -16.67
CA ARG A 306 4.41 -0.76 -16.07
C ARG A 306 3.77 -2.05 -15.59
N ARG A 307 4.48 -3.14 -15.76
CA ARG A 307 4.10 -4.47 -15.28
C ARG A 307 5.24 -5.10 -14.51
N ILE A 308 4.87 -6.01 -13.62
CA ILE A 308 5.84 -6.87 -12.96
C ILE A 308 6.50 -7.76 -14.01
N LYS A 309 7.83 -7.78 -14.01
CA LYS A 309 8.59 -8.69 -14.88
C LYS A 309 8.45 -10.12 -14.34
N PRO A 310 8.15 -11.11 -15.20
CA PRO A 310 8.21 -12.50 -14.77
C PRO A 310 9.62 -12.84 -14.26
N ALA A 311 9.71 -13.84 -13.39
CA ALA A 311 11.02 -14.40 -13.03
C ALA A 311 11.67 -14.99 -14.29
N ALA A 312 12.97 -14.73 -14.44
CA ALA A 312 13.78 -15.29 -15.52
C ALA A 312 13.92 -16.79 -15.37
#